data_c92ecd0388284eb2b9a9a528303bddce
#
_entry.id   c92ecd0388284eb2b9a9a528303bddce
#
_cell.length_a   1.000
_cell.length_b   1.000
_cell.length_c   1.000
_cell.angle_alpha   90.00
_cell.angle_beta   90.00
_cell.angle_gamma   90.00
#
_symmetry.space_group_name_H-M   'P 1'
#
loop_
_entity.id
_entity.type
_entity.pdbx_description
1 polymer ?
#
loop_
_entity_poly.entity_id
_entity_poly.type
_entity_poly.pdbx_seq_one_letter_code
_entity_poly.pdbx_strand_id
1 'polypeptide(L)'
;NEGIYNYKILFDIITKKIKEKKIILKLNTPITNSELMSDGKKKLYFADGHKEKNESFDYVINCTYSNYNLLPNWLGFAKKEIELRLKEFILIRIPKQPPFSATIVDGPFATVVTTGEDELFTFGDVPLSIRAVGDGRRGDGTILKKLPKYSLWENMRDRCKRWFPILDKAEYVESRYSVLPIDKSS
;
A
#
# COMPACT_ATOMS: atom_id res chain seq x y z
N ASN A 1 20.86 -8.70 -5.71
CA ASN A 1 20.42 -9.15 -4.37
C ASN A 1 19.37 -8.18 -3.87
N GLU A 2 18.14 -8.66 -3.67
CA GLU A 2 17.08 -7.91 -3.00
C GLU A 2 17.14 -8.22 -1.50
N GLY A 3 17.06 -7.18 -0.67
CA GLY A 3 17.02 -7.29 0.78
C GLY A 3 15.63 -6.98 1.32
N ILE A 4 15.27 -7.67 2.39
CA ILE A 4 14.04 -7.37 3.14
C ILE A 4 14.45 -6.70 4.44
N TYR A 5 13.76 -5.63 4.77
CA TYR A 5 13.97 -4.91 6.02
C TYR A 5 12.76 -5.08 6.95
N ASN A 6 13.03 -5.08 8.25
CA ASN A 6 11.98 -5.06 9.24
C ASN A 6 11.35 -3.66 9.28
N TYR A 7 10.08 -3.57 8.84
CA TYR A 7 9.37 -2.29 8.76
C TYR A 7 9.18 -1.60 10.12
N LYS A 8 9.13 -2.35 11.23
CA LYS A 8 9.02 -1.79 12.59
C LYS A 8 10.29 -1.01 12.95
N ILE A 9 11.46 -1.59 12.66
CA ILE A 9 12.75 -0.91 12.87
C ILE A 9 12.83 0.36 12.01
N LEU A 10 12.43 0.27 10.73
CA LEU A 10 12.41 1.44 9.85
C LEU A 10 11.47 2.53 10.38
N PHE A 11 10.28 2.15 10.86
CA PHE A 11 9.33 3.08 11.45
C PHE A 11 9.92 3.81 12.67
N ASP A 12 10.61 3.10 13.56
CA ASP A 12 11.26 3.67 14.73
C ASP A 12 12.37 4.65 14.34
N ILE A 13 13.19 4.29 13.36
CA ILE A 13 14.26 5.17 12.82
C ILE A 13 13.65 6.45 12.24
N ILE A 14 12.60 6.33 11.43
CA ILE A 14 11.94 7.49 10.82
C ILE A 14 11.30 8.37 11.89
N THR A 15 10.61 7.78 12.86
CA THR A 15 9.98 8.51 13.96
C THR A 15 11.02 9.29 14.78
N LYS A 16 12.16 8.69 15.07
CA LYS A 16 13.26 9.36 15.73
C LYS A 16 13.77 10.54 14.90
N LYS A 17 14.02 10.34 13.60
CA LYS A 17 14.48 11.41 12.70
C LYS A 17 13.50 12.57 12.56
N ILE A 18 12.19 12.30 12.51
CA ILE A 18 11.15 13.34 12.50
C ILE A 18 11.27 14.23 13.74
N LYS A 19 11.44 13.65 14.93
CA LYS A 19 11.63 14.37 16.20
C LYS A 19 12.93 15.18 16.20
N GLU A 20 14.05 14.57 15.82
CA GLU A 20 15.36 15.23 15.77
C GLU A 20 15.39 16.43 14.83
N LYS A 21 14.73 16.31 13.68
CA LYS A 21 14.64 17.37 12.66
C LYS A 21 13.53 18.38 12.94
N LYS A 22 12.79 18.24 14.05
CA LYS A 22 11.67 19.11 14.44
C LYS A 22 10.62 19.23 13.32
N ILE A 23 10.38 18.16 12.59
CA ILE A 23 9.35 18.10 11.53
C ILE A 23 7.99 18.07 12.19
N ILE A 24 7.09 18.97 11.76
CA ILE A 24 5.71 18.98 12.24
C ILE A 24 4.96 17.84 11.58
N LEU A 25 4.55 16.85 12.38
CA LEU A 25 3.75 15.71 11.95
C LEU A 25 2.30 15.90 12.42
N LYS A 26 1.38 15.99 11.47
CA LYS A 26 -0.07 16.05 11.73
C LYS A 26 -0.69 14.71 11.34
N LEU A 27 -1.01 13.87 12.31
CA LEU A 27 -1.71 12.59 12.09
C LEU A 27 -3.23 12.81 12.10
N ASN A 28 -3.96 11.88 11.46
CA ASN A 28 -5.43 11.94 11.37
C ASN A 28 -5.96 13.27 10.81
N THR A 29 -5.17 13.87 9.92
CA THR A 29 -5.43 15.19 9.34
C THR A 29 -5.57 15.04 7.82
N PRO A 30 -6.68 14.51 7.30
CA PRO A 30 -6.87 14.33 5.87
C PRO A 30 -6.92 15.67 5.15
N ILE A 31 -6.23 15.75 4.02
CA ILE A 31 -6.38 16.87 3.09
C ILE A 31 -7.72 16.73 2.38
N THR A 32 -8.53 17.77 2.42
CA THR A 32 -9.90 17.79 1.89
C THR A 32 -9.99 18.52 0.54
N ASN A 33 -9.10 19.50 0.31
CA ASN A 33 -9.01 20.24 -0.94
C ASN A 33 -7.65 20.93 -1.08
N SER A 34 -7.35 21.46 -2.26
CA SER A 34 -6.22 22.36 -2.48
C SER A 34 -6.49 23.35 -3.61
N GLU A 35 -5.82 24.50 -3.54
CA GLU A 35 -5.90 25.58 -4.53
C GLU A 35 -4.50 26.08 -4.91
N LEU A 36 -4.31 26.38 -6.19
CA LEU A 36 -3.14 27.10 -6.67
C LEU A 36 -3.42 28.60 -6.56
N MET A 37 -2.65 29.28 -5.75
CA MET A 37 -2.80 30.71 -5.54
C MET A 37 -2.11 31.53 -6.64
N SER A 38 -2.49 32.82 -6.81
CA SER A 38 -1.92 33.71 -7.81
C SER A 38 -0.42 33.98 -7.65
N ASP A 39 0.10 33.86 -6.41
CA ASP A 39 1.53 33.97 -6.10
C ASP A 39 2.30 32.65 -6.29
N GLY A 40 1.65 31.58 -6.81
CA GLY A 40 2.24 30.27 -7.05
C GLY A 40 2.28 29.35 -5.83
N LYS A 41 1.85 29.81 -4.67
CA LYS A 41 1.72 28.94 -3.47
C LYS A 41 0.56 27.96 -3.62
N LYS A 42 0.63 26.89 -2.88
CA LYS A 42 -0.38 25.82 -2.81
C LYS A 42 -1.07 25.92 -1.46
N LYS A 43 -2.33 26.32 -1.46
CA LYS A 43 -3.16 26.34 -0.26
C LYS A 43 -3.81 24.98 -0.10
N LEU A 44 -3.55 24.34 1.05
CA LEU A 44 -4.12 23.05 1.41
C LEU A 44 -5.22 23.26 2.44
N TYR A 45 -6.35 22.60 2.23
CA TYR A 45 -7.44 22.49 3.19
C TYR A 45 -7.37 21.14 3.85
N PHE A 46 -7.54 21.08 5.15
CA PHE A 46 -7.47 19.82 5.91
C PHE A 46 -8.43 19.83 7.09
N ALA A 47 -8.93 18.64 7.41
CA ALA A 47 -9.77 18.44 8.57
C ALA A 47 -8.91 18.26 9.83
N ASP A 48 -9.20 19.03 10.87
CA ASP A 48 -8.62 18.91 12.20
C ASP A 48 -9.78 18.71 13.20
N GLY A 49 -10.10 17.45 13.46
CA GLY A 49 -11.34 17.08 14.12
C GLY A 49 -12.57 17.46 13.28
N HIS A 50 -13.46 18.27 13.85
CA HIS A 50 -14.67 18.74 13.16
C HIS A 50 -14.51 20.11 12.46
N LYS A 51 -13.29 20.67 12.46
CA LYS A 51 -13.03 21.99 11.85
C LYS A 51 -12.18 21.83 10.60
N GLU A 52 -12.57 22.54 9.55
CA GLU A 52 -11.70 22.71 8.40
C GLU A 52 -10.71 23.84 8.68
N LYS A 53 -9.44 23.58 8.41
CA LYS A 53 -8.33 24.53 8.49
C LYS A 53 -7.66 24.61 7.13
N ASN A 54 -6.87 25.64 6.91
CA ASN A 54 -6.06 25.76 5.72
C ASN A 54 -4.68 26.37 6.04
N GLU A 55 -3.72 26.07 5.19
CA GLU A 55 -2.35 26.59 5.27
C GLU A 55 -1.75 26.66 3.87
N SER A 56 -0.91 27.67 3.61
CA SER A 56 -0.30 27.91 2.32
C SER A 56 1.19 27.52 2.34
N PHE A 57 1.66 26.85 1.28
CA PHE A 57 3.01 26.32 1.15
C PHE A 57 3.64 26.72 -0.18
N ASP A 58 4.92 27.03 -0.16
CA ASP A 58 5.69 27.27 -1.39
C ASP A 58 5.87 25.98 -2.20
N TYR A 59 6.08 24.85 -1.50
CA TYR A 59 6.26 23.51 -2.09
C TYR A 59 5.38 22.49 -1.41
N VAL A 60 4.81 21.59 -2.21
CA VAL A 60 4.04 20.44 -1.75
C VAL A 60 4.55 19.19 -2.45
N ILE A 61 4.92 18.17 -1.67
CA ILE A 61 5.35 16.86 -2.18
C ILE A 61 4.18 15.89 -2.00
N ASN A 62 3.70 15.36 -3.11
CA ASN A 62 2.58 14.42 -3.12
C ASN A 62 3.08 12.99 -2.93
N CYS A 63 2.90 12.43 -1.74
CA CYS A 63 3.22 11.05 -1.39
C CYS A 63 1.95 10.22 -1.06
N THR A 64 0.81 10.54 -1.68
CA THR A 64 -0.49 9.94 -1.34
C THR A 64 -0.75 8.58 -1.99
N TYR A 65 0.24 8.02 -2.68
CA TYR A 65 0.23 6.68 -3.29
C TYR A 65 -1.00 6.43 -4.18
N SER A 66 -1.96 5.59 -3.76
CA SER A 66 -3.19 5.30 -4.52
C SER A 66 -4.10 6.51 -4.74
N ASN A 67 -3.92 7.57 -3.95
CA ASN A 67 -4.66 8.83 -4.04
C ASN A 67 -3.88 9.92 -4.81
N TYR A 68 -2.85 9.55 -5.57
CA TYR A 68 -1.97 10.49 -6.25
C TYR A 68 -2.73 11.58 -7.03
N ASN A 69 -3.79 11.23 -7.74
CA ASN A 69 -4.52 12.16 -8.59
C ASN A 69 -5.42 13.16 -7.84
N LEU A 70 -5.58 13.05 -6.52
CA LEU A 70 -6.37 14.03 -5.76
C LEU A 70 -5.76 15.43 -5.86
N LEU A 71 -4.49 15.60 -5.52
CA LEU A 71 -3.82 16.90 -5.59
C LEU A 71 -3.76 17.48 -7.00
N PRO A 72 -3.34 16.74 -8.06
CA PRO A 72 -3.45 17.22 -9.43
C PRO A 72 -4.86 17.65 -9.82
N ASN A 73 -5.89 16.91 -9.39
CA ASN A 73 -7.28 17.27 -9.67
C ASN A 73 -7.64 18.64 -9.12
N TRP A 74 -7.30 18.92 -7.87
CA TRP A 74 -7.64 20.17 -7.21
C TRP A 74 -6.79 21.35 -7.69
N LEU A 75 -5.51 21.10 -8.00
CA LEU A 75 -4.57 22.13 -8.44
C LEU A 75 -4.60 22.42 -9.94
N GLY A 76 -5.40 21.69 -10.73
CA GLY A 76 -5.47 21.83 -12.17
C GLY A 76 -4.25 21.30 -12.93
N PHE A 77 -3.46 20.41 -12.32
CA PHE A 77 -2.30 19.79 -12.98
C PHE A 77 -2.69 18.54 -13.76
N ALA A 78 -1.78 18.13 -14.65
CA ALA A 78 -1.96 16.89 -15.41
C ALA A 78 -2.08 15.67 -14.48
N LYS A 79 -3.07 14.83 -14.75
CA LYS A 79 -3.29 13.58 -14.04
C LYS A 79 -2.49 12.47 -14.68
N LYS A 80 -2.17 11.46 -13.86
CA LYS A 80 -1.64 10.19 -14.36
C LYS A 80 -2.75 9.22 -14.71
N GLU A 81 -2.53 8.43 -15.74
CA GLU A 81 -3.40 7.29 -16.05
C GLU A 81 -3.09 6.14 -15.10
N ILE A 82 -3.83 6.07 -14.01
CA ILE A 82 -3.63 5.09 -12.96
C ILE A 82 -4.79 4.09 -12.95
N GLU A 83 -4.46 2.80 -12.99
CA GLU A 83 -5.36 1.72 -12.63
C GLU A 83 -5.14 1.35 -11.15
N LEU A 84 -6.21 1.25 -10.39
CA LEU A 84 -6.15 0.80 -9.01
C LEU A 84 -6.47 -0.70 -8.96
N ARG A 85 -5.61 -1.47 -8.29
CA ARG A 85 -5.83 -2.90 -8.04
C ARG A 85 -5.95 -3.15 -6.55
N LEU A 86 -7.11 -3.63 -6.11
CA LEU A 86 -7.26 -4.15 -4.77
C LEU A 86 -6.59 -5.53 -4.71
N LYS A 87 -5.52 -5.63 -3.93
CA LYS A 87 -4.77 -6.88 -3.76
C LYS A 87 -4.99 -7.48 -2.38
N GLU A 88 -5.17 -8.79 -2.36
CA GLU A 88 -5.15 -9.61 -1.17
C GLU A 88 -3.75 -10.15 -0.93
N PHE A 89 -3.24 -9.98 0.28
CA PHE A 89 -2.04 -10.64 0.79
C PHE A 89 -2.46 -11.56 1.92
N ILE A 90 -1.95 -12.77 1.89
CA ILE A 90 -2.24 -13.76 2.94
C ILE A 90 -1.13 -13.72 3.97
N LEU A 91 -1.48 -13.56 5.23
CA LEU A 91 -0.57 -13.79 6.33
C LEU A 91 -0.68 -15.27 6.71
N ILE A 92 0.44 -15.97 6.71
CA ILE A 92 0.54 -17.40 6.99
C ILE A 92 1.57 -17.65 8.07
N ARG A 93 1.34 -18.71 8.85
CA ARG A 93 2.32 -19.28 9.77
C ARG A 93 2.88 -20.57 9.16
N ILE A 94 4.19 -20.73 9.16
CA ILE A 94 4.86 -21.97 8.74
C ILE A 94 5.68 -22.45 9.92
N PRO A 95 5.17 -23.46 10.67
CA PRO A 95 5.82 -23.94 11.87
C PRO A 95 7.25 -24.43 11.66
N LYS A 96 8.16 -24.06 12.55
CA LYS A 96 9.59 -24.44 12.53
C LYS A 96 10.35 -24.01 11.29
N GLN A 97 9.82 -23.03 10.54
CA GLN A 97 10.47 -22.50 9.36
C GLN A 97 11.29 -21.25 9.72
N PRO A 98 12.61 -21.26 9.52
CA PRO A 98 13.44 -20.07 9.64
C PRO A 98 13.01 -18.98 8.64
N PRO A 99 13.24 -17.70 8.94
CA PRO A 99 12.94 -16.61 8.02
C PRO A 99 13.60 -16.82 6.65
N PHE A 100 12.79 -16.75 5.60
CA PHE A 100 13.26 -16.73 4.22
C PHE A 100 12.34 -15.85 3.36
N SER A 101 12.81 -15.54 2.17
CA SER A 101 12.00 -14.85 1.17
C SER A 101 12.31 -15.40 -0.21
N ALA A 102 11.27 -15.71 -0.94
CA ALA A 102 11.38 -16.17 -2.31
C ALA A 102 10.25 -15.61 -3.17
N THR A 103 10.60 -15.16 -4.37
CA THR A 103 9.66 -14.67 -5.37
C THR A 103 9.95 -15.37 -6.69
N ILE A 104 8.92 -15.90 -7.31
CA ILE A 104 8.98 -16.46 -8.67
C ILE A 104 8.45 -15.40 -9.62
N VAL A 105 9.34 -14.86 -10.46
CA VAL A 105 9.03 -13.75 -11.38
C VAL A 105 8.67 -14.22 -12.79
N ASP A 106 9.20 -15.38 -13.22
CA ASP A 106 8.85 -16.01 -14.49
C ASP A 106 7.84 -17.13 -14.27
N GLY A 107 6.65 -16.98 -14.86
CA GLY A 107 5.58 -17.97 -14.76
C GLY A 107 4.49 -17.60 -13.78
N PRO A 108 4.35 -18.28 -12.62
CA PRO A 108 3.17 -18.12 -11.77
C PRO A 108 3.12 -16.81 -10.97
N PHE A 109 4.19 -16.04 -10.87
CA PHE A 109 4.29 -14.83 -10.06
C PHE A 109 3.77 -15.02 -8.63
N ALA A 110 4.40 -15.93 -7.92
CA ALA A 110 4.09 -16.25 -6.54
C ALA A 110 5.20 -15.81 -5.61
N THR A 111 4.86 -15.41 -4.40
CA THR A 111 5.82 -14.92 -3.41
C THR A 111 5.51 -15.44 -2.01
N VAL A 112 6.56 -15.84 -1.28
CA VAL A 112 6.53 -16.12 0.15
C VAL A 112 7.63 -15.29 0.78
N VAL A 113 7.28 -14.38 1.67
CA VAL A 113 8.20 -13.38 2.22
C VAL A 113 8.06 -13.33 3.74
N THR A 114 9.18 -13.43 4.45
CA THR A 114 9.17 -13.26 5.91
C THR A 114 8.68 -11.86 6.30
N THR A 115 7.93 -11.79 7.40
CA THR A 115 7.55 -10.51 8.02
C THR A 115 8.64 -9.93 8.92
N GLY A 116 9.69 -10.71 9.19
CA GLY A 116 10.69 -10.43 10.22
C GLY A 116 10.28 -10.90 11.62
N GLU A 117 9.10 -11.51 11.76
CA GLU A 117 8.67 -12.24 12.94
C GLU A 117 8.85 -13.75 12.70
N ASP A 118 9.15 -14.50 13.76
CA ASP A 118 9.39 -15.94 13.65
C ASP A 118 8.16 -16.69 13.11
N GLU A 119 8.40 -17.60 12.17
CA GLU A 119 7.40 -18.45 11.54
C GLU A 119 6.28 -17.69 10.78
N LEU A 120 6.33 -16.37 10.74
CA LEU A 120 5.28 -15.54 10.13
C LEU A 120 5.72 -15.00 8.75
N PHE A 121 4.90 -15.27 7.73
CA PHE A 121 5.19 -14.91 6.35
C PHE A 121 4.00 -14.24 5.69
N THR A 122 4.28 -13.39 4.71
CA THR A 122 3.28 -12.98 3.73
C THR A 122 3.37 -13.87 2.50
N PHE A 123 2.22 -14.28 1.99
CA PHE A 123 2.10 -15.09 0.80
C PHE A 123 1.16 -14.42 -0.21
N GLY A 124 1.50 -14.53 -1.48
CA GLY A 124 0.66 -14.04 -2.56
C GLY A 124 0.88 -14.78 -3.87
N ASP A 125 -0.20 -15.02 -4.56
CA ASP A 125 -0.26 -15.44 -5.96
C ASP A 125 -0.74 -14.24 -6.77
N VAL A 126 0.11 -13.63 -7.57
CA VAL A 126 -0.20 -12.35 -8.22
C VAL A 126 -1.51 -12.39 -9.02
N PRO A 127 -1.80 -13.40 -9.87
CA PRO A 127 -3.05 -13.46 -10.60
C PRO A 127 -4.29 -13.50 -9.70
N LEU A 128 -4.30 -14.38 -8.69
CA LEU A 128 -5.46 -14.56 -7.80
C LEU A 128 -5.56 -13.48 -6.72
N SER A 129 -4.45 -12.79 -6.42
CA SER A 129 -4.44 -11.73 -5.41
C SER A 129 -5.20 -10.48 -5.84
N ILE A 130 -5.42 -10.27 -7.15
CA ILE A 130 -6.16 -9.10 -7.65
C ILE A 130 -7.65 -9.36 -7.46
N ARG A 131 -8.25 -8.72 -6.45
CA ARG A 131 -9.63 -8.92 -6.04
C ARG A 131 -10.63 -7.93 -6.67
N ALA A 132 -10.14 -6.79 -7.09
CA ALA A 132 -10.90 -5.79 -7.82
C ALA A 132 -9.96 -4.86 -8.60
N VAL A 133 -10.48 -4.29 -9.68
CA VAL A 133 -9.80 -3.28 -10.49
C VAL A 133 -10.70 -2.05 -10.56
N GLY A 134 -10.11 -0.88 -10.46
CA GLY A 134 -10.82 0.40 -10.51
C GLY A 134 -10.01 1.48 -11.20
N ASP A 135 -10.67 2.58 -11.51
CA ASP A 135 -10.08 3.75 -12.13
C ASP A 135 -9.47 4.67 -11.07
N GLY A 136 -8.18 4.95 -11.16
CA GLY A 136 -7.45 5.82 -10.26
C GLY A 136 -7.46 7.30 -10.65
N ARG A 137 -8.16 7.71 -11.72
CA ARG A 137 -8.19 9.11 -12.17
C ARG A 137 -8.77 10.08 -11.15
N ARG A 138 -9.69 9.62 -10.31
CA ARG A 138 -10.30 10.44 -9.24
C ARG A 138 -9.52 10.42 -7.94
N GLY A 139 -8.72 9.40 -7.68
CA GLY A 139 -7.98 9.24 -6.43
C GLY A 139 -8.86 9.02 -5.20
N ASP A 140 -10.07 8.47 -5.37
CA ASP A 140 -11.11 8.41 -4.33
C ASP A 140 -11.09 7.06 -3.62
N GLY A 141 -10.24 6.33 -3.37
CA GLY A 141 -10.18 5.10 -2.56
C GLY A 141 -11.46 4.24 -2.49
N THR A 142 -12.45 4.51 -3.37
CA THR A 142 -13.76 3.83 -3.36
C THR A 142 -13.65 2.32 -3.62
N ILE A 143 -12.58 1.89 -4.26
CA ILE A 143 -12.29 0.48 -4.47
C ILE A 143 -12.16 -0.29 -3.14
N LEU A 144 -11.73 0.37 -2.05
CA LEU A 144 -11.63 -0.24 -0.72
C LEU A 144 -12.99 -0.56 -0.08
N LYS A 145 -14.07 0.08 -0.55
CA LYS A 145 -15.44 -0.21 -0.08
C LYS A 145 -15.94 -1.57 -0.57
N LYS A 146 -15.21 -2.20 -1.48
CA LYS A 146 -15.54 -3.50 -2.08
C LYS A 146 -14.66 -4.62 -1.55
N LEU A 147 -14.36 -4.63 -0.25
CA LEU A 147 -13.59 -5.72 0.34
C LEU A 147 -14.30 -7.06 0.11
N PRO A 148 -13.57 -8.08 -0.34
CA PRO A 148 -14.13 -9.41 -0.53
C PRO A 148 -14.63 -10.00 0.78
N LYS A 149 -15.74 -10.75 0.71
CA LYS A 149 -16.34 -11.42 1.88
C LYS A 149 -15.58 -12.68 2.30
N TYR A 150 -14.72 -13.22 1.43
CA TYR A 150 -13.97 -14.46 1.65
C TYR A 150 -12.57 -14.34 1.09
N SER A 151 -11.64 -15.06 1.68
CA SER A 151 -10.27 -15.18 1.21
C SER A 151 -10.15 -16.18 0.04
N LEU A 152 -9.18 -15.95 -0.83
CA LEU A 152 -8.76 -16.93 -1.83
C LEU A 152 -7.53 -17.74 -1.37
N TRP A 153 -7.28 -17.81 -0.09
CA TRP A 153 -6.15 -18.52 0.50
C TRP A 153 -5.97 -19.94 -0.05
N GLU A 154 -7.02 -20.76 0.00
CA GLU A 154 -6.94 -22.15 -0.44
C GLU A 154 -6.63 -22.28 -1.93
N ASN A 155 -7.28 -21.46 -2.77
CA ASN A 155 -7.03 -21.42 -4.19
C ASN A 155 -5.58 -21.02 -4.51
N MET A 156 -5.06 -19.98 -3.84
CA MET A 156 -3.68 -19.51 -4.01
C MET A 156 -2.70 -20.58 -3.55
N ARG A 157 -2.92 -21.18 -2.38
CA ARG A 157 -2.08 -22.26 -1.85
C ARG A 157 -2.02 -23.44 -2.83
N ASP A 158 -3.16 -23.94 -3.25
CA ASP A 158 -3.24 -25.13 -4.13
C ASP A 158 -2.60 -24.88 -5.48
N ARG A 159 -2.70 -23.66 -6.00
CA ARG A 159 -2.00 -23.26 -7.23
C ARG A 159 -0.49 -23.18 -7.03
N CYS A 160 0.00 -22.71 -5.88
CA CYS A 160 1.41 -22.39 -5.66
C CYS A 160 2.21 -23.50 -4.97
N LYS A 161 1.57 -24.48 -4.31
CA LYS A 161 2.27 -25.55 -3.55
C LYS A 161 3.23 -26.38 -4.40
N ARG A 162 3.02 -26.50 -5.71
CA ARG A 162 3.96 -27.20 -6.59
C ARG A 162 5.33 -26.50 -6.70
N TRP A 163 5.39 -25.18 -6.48
CA TRP A 163 6.65 -24.41 -6.47
C TRP A 163 7.14 -24.13 -5.07
N PHE A 164 6.22 -24.04 -4.14
CA PHE A 164 6.48 -23.86 -2.71
C PHE A 164 5.87 -25.00 -1.90
N PRO A 165 6.48 -26.22 -1.91
CA PRO A 165 5.93 -27.36 -1.18
C PRO A 165 5.73 -27.09 0.33
N ILE A 166 6.44 -26.11 0.88
CA ILE A 166 6.31 -25.68 2.26
C ILE A 166 4.91 -25.16 2.61
N LEU A 167 4.13 -24.72 1.61
CA LEU A 167 2.76 -24.25 1.78
C LEU A 167 1.80 -25.37 2.25
N ASP A 168 2.17 -26.65 2.09
CA ASP A 168 1.40 -27.78 2.66
C ASP A 168 1.39 -27.78 4.20
N LYS A 169 2.39 -27.15 4.83
CA LYS A 169 2.50 -26.98 6.27
C LYS A 169 2.03 -25.62 6.77
N ALA A 170 1.64 -24.75 5.85
CA ALA A 170 1.27 -23.40 6.18
C ALA A 170 -0.15 -23.33 6.75
N GLU A 171 -0.29 -22.56 7.80
CA GLU A 171 -1.55 -22.25 8.46
C GLU A 171 -2.01 -20.84 8.08
N TYR A 172 -3.26 -20.69 7.70
CA TYR A 172 -3.86 -19.39 7.44
C TYR A 172 -3.98 -18.58 8.74
N VAL A 173 -3.52 -17.34 8.71
CA VAL A 173 -3.68 -16.42 9.84
C VAL A 173 -4.74 -15.37 9.50
N GLU A 174 -4.53 -14.59 8.46
CA GLU A 174 -5.50 -13.57 8.01
C GLU A 174 -5.25 -13.13 6.56
N SER A 175 -6.25 -12.50 5.96
CA SER A 175 -6.09 -11.76 4.71
C SER A 175 -5.96 -10.27 4.98
N ARG A 176 -4.96 -9.65 4.37
CA ARG A 176 -4.77 -8.21 4.35
C ARG A 176 -4.98 -7.68 2.94
N TYR A 177 -5.53 -6.49 2.85
CA TYR A 177 -5.84 -5.87 1.57
C TYR A 177 -5.09 -4.56 1.41
N SER A 178 -4.58 -4.31 0.21
CA SER A 178 -3.93 -3.05 -0.16
C SER A 178 -4.36 -2.62 -1.55
N VAL A 179 -4.43 -1.33 -1.78
CA VAL A 179 -4.66 -0.77 -3.11
C VAL A 179 -3.33 -0.44 -3.75
N LEU A 180 -3.05 -1.09 -4.87
CA LEU A 180 -1.86 -0.87 -5.68
C LEU A 180 -2.19 0.02 -6.87
N PRO A 181 -1.59 1.21 -7.00
CA PRO A 181 -1.70 2.03 -8.20
C PRO A 181 -0.73 1.52 -9.28
N ILE A 182 -1.24 1.28 -10.47
CA ILE A 182 -0.47 0.92 -11.66
C ILE A 182 -0.52 2.09 -12.63
N ASP A 183 0.62 2.64 -12.97
CA ASP A 183 0.75 3.66 -14.02
C ASP A 183 0.60 2.98 -15.39
N LYS A 184 -0.36 3.44 -16.19
CA LYS A 184 -0.63 2.91 -17.54
C LYS A 184 0.14 3.64 -18.63
N SER A 185 0.84 4.71 -18.28
CA SER A 185 1.59 5.52 -19.25
C SER A 185 3.01 5.00 -19.51
N SER A 186 3.41 3.92 -18.85
CA SER A 186 4.73 3.28 -18.97
C SER A 186 4.69 2.00 -19.79
#